data_cd94a0bd666a31991868d4b4532bb21d
#
_entry.id   cd94a0bd666a31991868d4b4532bb21d
#
_cell.length_a   1.000
_cell.length_b   1.000
_cell.length_c   1.000
_cell.angle_alpha   90.00
_cell.angle_beta   90.00
_cell.angle_gamma   90.00
#
_symmetry.space_group_name_H-M   'P 1'
#
loop_
_entity.id
_entity.type
_entity.pdbx_description
1 polymer ?
#
loop_
_entity_poly.entity_id
_entity_poly.type
_entity_poly.pdbx_seq_one_letter_code
_entity_poly.pdbx_strand_id
1 'polypeptide(L)'
;QRQMCIRDRGMRCHGLKGGIGSASRVVELDGKPYTMGALVLSNHALFDDLIVAGTPIHTLLSDSIPPHEDKGSIITVLATDIPLSERQLRRLCRRALVGLSRTGSACGNGSGEIVLAFTTANRMPHYSEKALLPMEMLHDDAINPLFRAVAECVEESVLSSLLHAETVTGNHGQTFRSLTELLKNRA
;
A
#
# COMPACT_ATOMS: atom_id res chain seq x y z
N GLN A 1 -13.10 23.54 0.53
CA GLN A 1 -11.79 23.70 -0.14
C GLN A 1 -10.62 23.13 0.68
N ARG A 2 -10.58 23.30 2.01
CA ARG A 2 -9.50 22.73 2.85
C ARG A 2 -9.47 21.20 2.85
N GLN A 3 -10.61 20.52 2.81
CA GLN A 3 -10.66 19.05 2.76
C GLN A 3 -10.11 18.46 1.45
N MET A 4 -10.18 19.22 0.38
CA MET A 4 -9.70 18.78 -0.93
C MET A 4 -8.17 18.87 -1.09
N CYS A 5 -7.49 19.68 -0.28
CA CYS A 5 -6.04 19.76 -0.25
C CYS A 5 -5.38 18.73 0.69
N ILE A 6 -6.15 18.08 1.57
CA ILE A 6 -5.64 17.31 2.71
C ILE A 6 -5.63 15.79 2.43
N ARG A 7 -6.45 15.28 1.51
CA ARG A 7 -6.51 13.82 1.28
C ARG A 7 -5.25 13.31 0.59
N ASP A 8 -5.27 13.34 -0.71
CA ASP A 8 -4.26 12.73 -1.55
C ASP A 8 -3.86 13.62 -2.74
N ARG A 9 -4.37 14.85 -2.82
CA ARG A 9 -4.18 15.74 -3.98
C ARG A 9 -2.75 16.10 -4.26
N GLY A 10 -1.93 16.30 -3.24
CA GLY A 10 -0.51 16.58 -3.38
C GLY A 10 0.36 15.34 -3.50
N MET A 11 -0.21 14.15 -3.41
CA MET A 11 0.54 12.90 -3.39
C MET A 11 1.04 12.53 -4.78
N ARG A 12 2.33 12.21 -4.86
CA ARG A 12 3.00 11.81 -6.08
C ARG A 12 3.65 10.44 -5.88
N CYS A 13 3.24 9.47 -6.65
CA CYS A 13 3.75 8.12 -6.61
C CYS A 13 4.45 7.80 -7.93
N HIS A 14 5.72 7.41 -7.88
CA HIS A 14 6.54 7.18 -9.07
C HIS A 14 6.48 8.38 -10.06
N GLY A 15 6.57 9.60 -9.55
CA GLY A 15 6.50 10.80 -10.40
C GLY A 15 5.11 11.14 -10.96
N LEU A 16 4.18 10.21 -10.92
CA LEU A 16 2.79 10.34 -11.35
C LEU A 16 1.89 10.82 -10.22
N LYS A 17 0.65 11.17 -10.53
CA LYS A 17 -0.36 11.40 -9.50
C LYS A 17 -0.62 10.11 -8.73
N GLY A 18 -0.34 10.12 -7.44
CA GLY A 18 -0.62 9.05 -6.48
C GLY A 18 -1.81 9.36 -5.58
N GLY A 19 -1.84 8.75 -4.39
CA GLY A 19 -2.87 8.98 -3.40
C GLY A 19 -3.25 7.73 -2.62
N ILE A 20 -4.54 7.60 -2.32
CA ILE A 20 -5.07 6.45 -1.58
C ILE A 20 -5.37 5.31 -2.55
N GLY A 21 -4.92 4.12 -2.19
CA GLY A 21 -5.29 2.88 -2.86
C GLY A 21 -5.51 1.77 -1.84
N SER A 22 -6.27 0.76 -2.21
CA SER A 22 -6.56 -0.38 -1.33
C SER A 22 -6.74 -1.65 -2.12
N ALA A 23 -6.47 -2.78 -1.47
CA ALA A 23 -6.70 -4.11 -1.99
C ALA A 23 -6.93 -5.10 -0.85
N SER A 24 -7.50 -6.25 -1.16
CA SER A 24 -7.69 -7.32 -0.18
C SER A 24 -7.53 -8.70 -0.80
N ARG A 25 -7.22 -9.68 0.06
CA ARG A 25 -7.17 -11.11 -0.28
C ARG A 25 -7.95 -11.92 0.74
N VAL A 26 -8.58 -12.97 0.27
CA VAL A 26 -9.12 -14.00 1.15
C VAL A 26 -8.04 -15.06 1.37
N VAL A 27 -7.81 -15.39 2.62
CA VAL A 27 -6.87 -16.43 3.05
C VAL A 27 -7.66 -17.52 3.73
N GLU A 28 -7.55 -18.73 3.25
CA GLU A 28 -8.22 -19.89 3.86
C GLU A 28 -7.29 -20.52 4.90
N LEU A 29 -7.80 -20.70 6.12
CA LEU A 29 -7.12 -21.36 7.23
C LEU A 29 -8.09 -22.35 7.89
N ASP A 30 -7.71 -23.61 7.93
CA ASP A 30 -8.53 -24.69 8.49
C ASP A 30 -9.97 -24.73 7.92
N GLY A 31 -10.10 -24.49 6.61
CA GLY A 31 -11.40 -24.47 5.91
C GLY A 31 -12.27 -23.25 6.20
N LYS A 32 -11.72 -22.21 6.85
CA LYS A 32 -12.41 -20.93 7.09
C LYS A 32 -11.77 -19.80 6.29
N PRO A 33 -12.57 -18.98 5.59
CA PRO A 33 -12.07 -17.80 4.91
C PRO A 33 -11.83 -16.66 5.91
N TYR A 34 -10.70 -16.00 5.77
CA TYR A 34 -10.31 -14.78 6.48
C TYR A 34 -9.88 -13.72 5.47
N THR A 35 -9.98 -12.47 5.87
CA THR A 35 -9.61 -11.35 5.01
C THR A 35 -8.29 -10.72 5.47
N MET A 36 -7.39 -10.49 4.52
CA MET A 36 -6.23 -9.61 4.66
C MET A 36 -6.41 -8.41 3.74
N GLY A 37 -6.43 -7.21 4.28
CA GLY A 37 -6.55 -5.97 3.54
C GLY A 37 -5.34 -5.07 3.72
N ALA A 38 -5.04 -4.28 2.70
CA ALA A 38 -4.09 -3.17 2.75
C ALA A 38 -4.74 -1.89 2.25
N LEU A 39 -4.40 -0.77 2.88
CA LEU A 39 -4.69 0.58 2.43
C LEU A 39 -3.39 1.36 2.46
N VAL A 40 -3.09 2.07 1.36
CA VAL A 40 -1.89 2.90 1.26
C VAL A 40 -2.25 4.36 1.04
N LEU A 41 -1.40 5.25 1.55
CA LEU A 41 -1.28 6.63 1.09
C LEU A 41 0.10 6.76 0.43
N SER A 42 0.12 6.69 -0.91
CA SER A 42 1.35 6.62 -1.70
C SER A 42 1.85 8.01 -2.11
N ASN A 43 3.07 8.33 -1.70
CA ASN A 43 3.79 9.55 -2.07
C ASN A 43 5.29 9.27 -2.11
N HIS A 44 5.74 8.37 -2.99
CA HIS A 44 7.10 7.85 -2.96
C HIS A 44 7.56 7.38 -4.34
N ALA A 45 8.83 7.03 -4.44
CA ALA A 45 9.52 6.35 -5.53
C ALA A 45 9.69 7.16 -6.82
N LEU A 46 10.61 6.71 -7.65
CA LEU A 46 10.97 7.33 -8.93
C LEU A 46 10.17 6.74 -10.09
N PHE A 47 9.94 7.55 -11.12
CA PHE A 47 9.23 7.10 -12.32
C PHE A 47 9.98 5.98 -13.08
N ASP A 48 11.29 6.11 -13.16
CA ASP A 48 12.13 5.16 -13.90
C ASP A 48 12.12 3.76 -13.27
N ASP A 49 11.78 3.67 -11.99
CA ASP A 49 11.69 2.40 -11.26
C ASP A 49 10.32 1.73 -11.39
N LEU A 50 9.27 2.43 -11.89
CA LEU A 50 7.91 1.91 -11.89
C LEU A 50 7.77 0.63 -12.71
N ILE A 51 7.33 -0.43 -12.04
CA ILE A 51 6.99 -1.74 -12.63
C ILE A 51 5.50 -2.00 -12.45
N VAL A 52 4.81 -2.33 -13.55
CA VAL A 52 3.41 -2.77 -13.55
C VAL A 52 3.32 -4.12 -14.26
N ALA A 53 2.82 -5.12 -13.56
CA ALA A 53 2.71 -6.48 -14.09
C ALA A 53 4.02 -7.00 -14.72
N GLY A 54 5.15 -6.71 -14.07
CA GLY A 54 6.49 -7.10 -14.54
C GLY A 54 7.05 -6.24 -15.67
N THR A 55 6.35 -5.22 -16.13
CA THR A 55 6.79 -4.32 -17.22
C THR A 55 7.29 -3.00 -16.66
N PRO A 56 8.56 -2.61 -16.92
CA PRO A 56 9.06 -1.28 -16.59
C PRO A 56 8.33 -0.21 -17.41
N ILE A 57 7.57 0.66 -16.73
CA ILE A 57 6.67 1.62 -17.40
C ILE A 57 7.44 2.74 -18.11
N HIS A 58 8.62 3.12 -17.62
CA HIS A 58 9.45 4.13 -18.28
C HIS A 58 9.78 3.76 -19.72
N THR A 59 9.91 2.47 -20.05
CA THR A 59 10.16 2.02 -21.43
C THR A 59 9.01 2.33 -22.38
N LEU A 60 7.81 2.47 -21.86
CA LEU A 60 6.62 2.82 -22.61
C LEU A 60 6.33 4.33 -22.59
N LEU A 61 6.74 5.05 -21.57
CA LEU A 61 6.31 6.43 -21.28
C LEU A 61 7.52 7.38 -21.01
N SER A 62 8.70 7.10 -21.58
CA SER A 62 9.97 7.78 -21.28
C SER A 62 9.91 9.31 -21.30
N ASP A 63 9.18 9.91 -22.23
CA ASP A 63 9.14 11.35 -22.44
C ASP A 63 8.01 12.05 -21.67
N SER A 64 7.30 11.31 -20.83
CA SER A 64 6.06 11.79 -20.24
C SER A 64 6.22 12.48 -18.89
N ILE A 65 7.29 12.17 -18.15
CA ILE A 65 7.49 12.63 -16.77
C ILE A 65 8.87 13.27 -16.63
N PRO A 66 8.95 14.52 -16.14
CA PRO A 66 10.25 15.15 -15.89
C PRO A 66 10.99 14.46 -14.74
N PRO A 67 12.33 14.45 -14.77
CA PRO A 67 13.14 13.93 -13.68
C PRO A 67 12.74 14.54 -12.33
N HIS A 68 12.73 13.74 -11.28
CA HIS A 68 12.40 14.19 -9.93
C HIS A 68 13.18 13.37 -8.88
N GLU A 69 13.26 13.92 -7.69
CA GLU A 69 13.87 13.25 -6.55
C GLU A 69 12.82 12.46 -5.74
N ASP A 70 13.20 11.31 -5.19
CA ASP A 70 12.40 10.57 -4.22
C ASP A 70 12.63 11.16 -2.82
N LYS A 71 11.78 12.12 -2.46
CA LYS A 71 11.74 12.77 -1.13
C LYS A 71 10.39 12.55 -0.44
N GLY A 72 9.66 11.58 -0.91
CA GLY A 72 8.34 11.26 -0.39
C GLY A 72 8.37 10.19 0.70
N SER A 73 7.20 9.63 0.97
CA SER A 73 7.00 8.52 1.91
C SER A 73 5.72 7.79 1.58
N ILE A 74 5.57 6.57 2.08
CA ILE A 74 4.32 5.83 2.00
C ILE A 74 3.85 5.43 3.40
N ILE A 75 2.55 5.54 3.63
CA ILE A 75 1.89 4.96 4.80
C ILE A 75 1.06 3.77 4.32
N THR A 76 1.29 2.62 4.94
CA THR A 76 0.55 1.39 4.69
C THR A 76 -0.17 0.95 5.95
N VAL A 77 -1.46 0.69 5.87
CA VAL A 77 -2.24 0.10 6.95
C VAL A 77 -2.69 -1.29 6.52
N LEU A 78 -2.28 -2.30 7.29
CA LEU A 78 -2.71 -3.69 7.13
C LEU A 78 -3.81 -4.00 8.14
N ALA A 79 -4.92 -4.58 7.68
CA ALA A 79 -6.05 -4.96 8.51
C ALA A 79 -6.44 -6.40 8.22
N THR A 80 -6.73 -7.18 9.26
CA THR A 80 -7.19 -8.56 9.10
C THR A 80 -8.16 -8.97 10.19
N ASP A 81 -8.97 -9.97 9.94
CA ASP A 81 -9.80 -10.68 10.91
C ASP A 81 -9.18 -12.01 11.39
N ILE A 82 -7.95 -12.32 10.97
CA ILE A 82 -7.19 -13.47 11.47
C ILE A 82 -6.69 -13.16 12.88
N PRO A 83 -6.85 -14.08 13.86
CA PRO A 83 -6.30 -13.89 15.19
C PRO A 83 -4.76 -13.94 15.15
N LEU A 84 -4.14 -12.82 15.42
CA LEU A 84 -2.69 -12.64 15.37
C LEU A 84 -2.19 -11.96 16.63
N SER A 85 -1.04 -12.40 17.12
CA SER A 85 -0.29 -11.70 18.15
C SER A 85 0.41 -10.45 17.59
N GLU A 86 0.79 -9.53 18.47
CA GLU A 86 1.57 -8.33 18.11
C GLU A 86 2.86 -8.71 17.37
N ARG A 87 3.55 -9.75 17.81
CA ARG A 87 4.76 -10.26 17.14
C ARG A 87 4.47 -10.71 15.71
N GLN A 88 3.35 -11.38 15.46
CA GLN A 88 2.95 -11.81 14.11
C GLN A 88 2.55 -10.63 13.23
N LEU A 89 1.82 -9.65 13.76
CA LEU A 89 1.50 -8.40 13.06
C LEU A 89 2.77 -7.64 12.64
N ARG A 90 3.78 -7.54 13.50
CA ARG A 90 5.09 -6.98 13.14
C ARG A 90 5.79 -7.74 12.00
N ARG A 91 5.66 -9.06 11.97
CA ARG A 91 6.18 -9.87 10.85
C ARG A 91 5.46 -9.57 9.54
N LEU A 92 4.15 -9.31 9.57
CA LEU A 92 3.39 -8.88 8.40
C LEU A 92 3.85 -7.49 7.93
N CYS A 93 4.02 -6.52 8.84
CA CYS A 93 4.52 -5.19 8.48
C CYS A 93 5.83 -5.26 7.69
N ARG A 94 6.76 -6.14 8.07
CA ARG A 94 8.03 -6.32 7.33
C ARG A 94 7.83 -6.88 5.92
N ARG A 95 6.71 -7.53 5.63
CA ARG A 95 6.40 -8.08 4.30
C ARG A 95 5.77 -7.08 3.35
N ALA A 96 5.31 -5.94 3.86
CA ALA A 96 4.84 -4.83 3.04
C ALA A 96 5.93 -4.36 2.05
N LEU A 97 7.20 -4.34 2.47
CA LEU A 97 8.33 -3.98 1.62
C LEU A 97 8.45 -4.87 0.37
N VAL A 98 8.05 -6.14 0.46
CA VAL A 98 8.04 -7.05 -0.70
C VAL A 98 7.03 -6.57 -1.75
N GLY A 99 5.84 -6.12 -1.32
CA GLY A 99 4.83 -5.55 -2.22
C GLY A 99 5.30 -4.25 -2.85
N LEU A 100 5.92 -3.36 -2.06
CA LEU A 100 6.50 -2.11 -2.57
C LEU A 100 7.59 -2.36 -3.61
N SER A 101 8.51 -3.30 -3.35
CA SER A 101 9.57 -3.67 -4.29
C SER A 101 9.04 -4.22 -5.62
N ARG A 102 7.88 -4.90 -5.62
CA ARG A 102 7.26 -5.39 -6.85
C ARG A 102 6.73 -4.26 -7.75
N THR A 103 6.41 -3.11 -7.19
CA THR A 103 6.08 -1.90 -7.96
C THR A 103 7.30 -1.10 -8.38
N GLY A 104 8.52 -1.57 -8.03
CA GLY A 104 9.79 -0.93 -8.36
C GLY A 104 10.33 0.00 -7.29
N SER A 105 9.65 0.17 -6.14
CA SER A 105 10.18 1.01 -5.07
C SER A 105 11.47 0.43 -4.49
N ALA A 106 12.55 1.21 -4.55
CA ALA A 106 13.83 0.86 -3.94
C ALA A 106 13.90 1.21 -2.44
N CYS A 107 12.85 1.81 -1.87
CA CYS A 107 12.83 2.30 -0.48
C CYS A 107 14.06 3.16 -0.18
N GLY A 108 14.22 4.22 -0.98
CA GLY A 108 15.44 5.05 -1.01
C GLY A 108 15.67 5.84 0.27
N ASN A 109 16.90 6.34 0.44
CA ASN A 109 17.30 7.08 1.65
C ASN A 109 16.46 8.35 1.94
N GLY A 110 15.82 8.92 0.94
CA GLY A 110 14.94 10.09 1.05
C GLY A 110 13.47 9.74 1.34
N SER A 111 13.12 8.46 1.33
CA SER A 111 11.77 7.93 1.50
C SER A 111 11.60 7.24 2.85
N GLY A 112 10.39 7.29 3.41
CA GLY A 112 10.02 6.57 4.64
C GLY A 112 8.84 5.64 4.39
N GLU A 113 9.00 4.37 4.78
CA GLU A 113 7.96 3.34 4.69
C GLU A 113 7.38 3.08 6.08
N ILE A 114 6.25 3.71 6.37
CA ILE A 114 5.54 3.52 7.63
C ILE A 114 4.47 2.45 7.43
N VAL A 115 4.57 1.35 8.18
CA VAL A 115 3.59 0.27 8.11
C VAL A 115 2.97 0.03 9.47
N LEU A 116 1.65 0.08 9.54
CA LEU A 116 0.83 -0.23 10.69
C LEU A 116 0.03 -1.50 10.40
N ALA A 117 -0.18 -2.33 11.42
CA ALA A 117 -1.03 -3.53 11.27
C ALA A 117 -1.91 -3.72 12.50
N PHE A 118 -3.13 -4.19 12.29
CA PHE A 118 -4.04 -4.58 13.35
C PHE A 118 -4.90 -5.78 12.95
N THR A 119 -5.43 -6.47 13.96
CA THR A 119 -6.45 -7.51 13.79
C THR A 119 -7.72 -7.13 14.51
N THR A 120 -8.87 -7.52 13.96
CA THR A 120 -10.19 -7.37 14.56
C THR A 120 -10.67 -8.62 15.30
N ALA A 121 -9.88 -9.71 15.28
CA ALA A 121 -10.26 -10.99 15.86
C ALA A 121 -10.33 -10.95 17.41
N ASN A 122 -9.28 -10.43 18.03
CA ASN A 122 -9.18 -10.35 19.48
C ASN A 122 -9.77 -9.04 20.01
N ARG A 123 -11.07 -9.03 20.30
CA ARG A 123 -11.74 -7.86 20.83
C ARG A 123 -11.67 -7.85 22.36
N MET A 124 -11.09 -6.80 22.93
CA MET A 124 -11.10 -6.58 24.36
C MET A 124 -12.34 -5.77 24.78
N PRO A 125 -13.15 -6.25 25.72
CA PRO A 125 -14.29 -5.49 26.22
C PRO A 125 -13.77 -4.26 26.98
N HIS A 126 -14.50 -3.13 26.86
CA HIS A 126 -14.15 -1.92 27.60
C HIS A 126 -14.25 -2.12 29.12
N TYR A 127 -15.25 -2.89 29.56
CA TYR A 127 -15.43 -3.29 30.95
C TYR A 127 -15.32 -4.81 31.05
N SER A 128 -14.58 -5.33 32.01
CA SER A 128 -14.48 -6.74 32.33
C SER A 128 -14.37 -6.96 33.82
N GLU A 129 -15.15 -7.89 34.36
CA GLU A 129 -15.00 -8.37 35.73
C GLU A 129 -13.81 -9.34 35.88
N LYS A 130 -13.29 -9.85 34.75
CA LYS A 130 -12.17 -10.80 34.72
C LYS A 130 -10.85 -10.05 34.51
N ALA A 131 -9.87 -10.35 35.33
CA ALA A 131 -8.51 -9.84 35.17
C ALA A 131 -7.77 -10.49 33.98
N LEU A 132 -8.15 -11.71 33.58
CA LEU A 132 -7.54 -12.45 32.48
C LEU A 132 -8.56 -12.67 31.37
N LEU A 133 -8.18 -12.29 30.14
CA LEU A 133 -9.01 -12.48 28.96
C LEU A 133 -8.35 -13.53 28.03
N PRO A 134 -9.12 -14.47 27.47
CA PRO A 134 -8.62 -15.41 26.46
C PRO A 134 -8.29 -14.65 25.17
N MET A 135 -7.21 -15.04 24.51
CA MET A 135 -6.82 -14.56 23.20
C MET A 135 -6.49 -15.74 22.29
N GLU A 136 -6.95 -15.69 21.06
CA GLU A 136 -6.57 -16.63 20.02
C GLU A 136 -5.36 -16.13 19.27
N MET A 137 -4.56 -17.06 18.77
CA MET A 137 -3.36 -16.74 17.99
C MET A 137 -3.13 -17.83 16.94
N LEU A 138 -2.82 -17.41 15.72
CA LEU A 138 -2.42 -18.31 14.65
C LEU A 138 -1.14 -19.07 15.03
N HIS A 139 -1.07 -20.37 14.70
CA HIS A 139 0.19 -21.11 14.81
C HIS A 139 1.21 -20.58 13.79
N ASP A 140 2.48 -20.38 14.20
CA ASP A 140 3.49 -19.73 13.36
C ASP A 140 3.77 -20.45 12.04
N ASP A 141 3.64 -21.78 11.98
CA ASP A 141 3.88 -22.54 10.74
C ASP A 141 2.78 -22.28 9.69
N ALA A 142 1.61 -21.79 10.09
CA ALA A 142 0.51 -21.43 9.20
C ALA A 142 0.58 -19.98 8.68
N ILE A 143 1.64 -19.20 8.98
CA ILE A 143 1.70 -17.78 8.66
C ILE A 143 2.08 -17.47 7.19
N ASN A 144 2.66 -18.41 6.45
CA ASN A 144 3.20 -18.16 5.10
C ASN A 144 2.16 -17.66 4.07
N PRO A 145 0.91 -18.15 4.04
CA PRO A 145 -0.12 -17.59 3.17
C PRO A 145 -0.37 -16.10 3.42
N LEU A 146 -0.30 -15.66 4.69
CA LEU A 146 -0.48 -14.26 5.06
C LEU A 146 0.66 -13.38 4.53
N PHE A 147 1.89 -13.88 4.51
CA PHE A 147 3.04 -13.15 3.95
C PHE A 147 2.85 -12.87 2.46
N ARG A 148 2.32 -13.85 1.71
CA ARG A 148 1.98 -13.68 0.30
C ARG A 148 0.84 -12.69 0.12
N ALA A 149 -0.25 -12.86 0.88
CA ALA A 149 -1.40 -11.98 0.84
C ALA A 149 -1.03 -10.51 1.11
N VAL A 150 -0.17 -10.24 2.11
CA VAL A 150 0.33 -8.89 2.39
C VAL A 150 1.09 -8.32 1.20
N ALA A 151 2.04 -9.08 0.63
CA ALA A 151 2.82 -8.61 -0.51
C ALA A 151 1.92 -8.26 -1.71
N GLU A 152 0.96 -9.12 -2.02
CA GLU A 152 0.00 -8.91 -3.11
C GLU A 152 -0.95 -7.73 -2.84
N CYS A 153 -1.48 -7.63 -1.60
CA CYS A 153 -2.36 -6.51 -1.24
C CYS A 153 -1.62 -5.17 -1.32
N VAL A 154 -0.38 -5.09 -0.87
CA VAL A 154 0.38 -3.84 -0.91
C VAL A 154 0.74 -3.46 -2.35
N GLU A 155 1.22 -4.40 -3.17
CA GLU A 155 1.48 -4.19 -4.59
C GLU A 155 0.22 -3.64 -5.29
N GLU A 156 -0.90 -4.33 -5.17
CA GLU A 156 -2.16 -3.92 -5.79
C GLU A 156 -2.68 -2.59 -5.23
N SER A 157 -2.52 -2.33 -3.93
CA SER A 157 -2.92 -1.04 -3.34
C SER A 157 -2.14 0.14 -3.94
N VAL A 158 -0.83 -0.02 -4.17
CA VAL A 158 -0.02 1.02 -4.84
C VAL A 158 -0.50 1.21 -6.27
N LEU A 159 -0.68 0.12 -7.03
CA LEU A 159 -1.21 0.19 -8.40
C LEU A 159 -2.62 0.78 -8.44
N SER A 160 -3.48 0.44 -7.49
CA SER A 160 -4.82 1.03 -7.33
C SER A 160 -4.74 2.55 -7.14
N SER A 161 -3.79 3.03 -6.32
CA SER A 161 -3.60 4.47 -6.11
C SER A 161 -3.20 5.22 -7.38
N LEU A 162 -2.44 4.58 -8.28
CA LEU A 162 -2.03 5.14 -9.58
C LEU A 162 -3.12 5.08 -10.63
N LEU A 163 -3.86 3.95 -10.69
CA LEU A 163 -4.87 3.71 -11.73
C LEU A 163 -6.16 4.51 -11.51
N HIS A 164 -6.51 4.80 -10.25
CA HIS A 164 -7.69 5.58 -9.89
C HIS A 164 -7.41 7.08 -9.68
N ALA A 165 -6.15 7.50 -9.83
CA ALA A 165 -5.81 8.91 -9.76
C ALA A 165 -6.23 9.66 -11.02
N GLU A 166 -6.64 10.91 -10.85
CA GLU A 166 -6.92 11.85 -11.94
C GLU A 166 -5.77 12.86 -12.04
N THR A 167 -5.48 13.34 -13.25
CA THR A 167 -4.51 14.41 -13.47
C THR A 167 -4.90 15.66 -12.69
N VAL A 168 -3.97 16.25 -11.95
CA VAL A 168 -4.21 17.43 -11.12
C VAL A 168 -3.13 18.48 -11.37
N THR A 169 -3.56 19.71 -11.56
CA THR A 169 -2.67 20.86 -11.50
C THR A 169 -2.69 21.45 -10.10
N GLY A 170 -1.54 21.43 -9.45
CA GLY A 170 -1.34 21.90 -8.08
C GLY A 170 -0.95 23.36 -8.01
N ASN A 171 -0.42 23.75 -6.84
CA ASN A 171 0.10 25.09 -6.61
C ASN A 171 1.26 25.40 -7.58
N HIS A 172 1.43 26.67 -7.95
CA HIS A 172 2.43 27.13 -8.91
C HIS A 172 2.30 26.54 -10.33
N GLY A 173 1.13 26.03 -10.72
CA GLY A 173 0.88 25.50 -12.07
C GLY A 173 1.54 24.15 -12.37
N GLN A 174 2.11 23.48 -11.38
CA GLN A 174 2.70 22.16 -11.56
C GLN A 174 1.61 21.11 -11.78
N THR A 175 1.69 20.36 -12.88
CA THR A 175 0.73 19.31 -13.23
C THR A 175 1.31 17.92 -12.94
N PHE A 176 0.57 17.14 -12.18
CA PHE A 176 0.84 15.72 -11.93
C PHE A 176 -0.13 14.88 -12.76
N ARG A 177 0.40 14.16 -13.72
CA ARG A 177 -0.39 13.37 -14.67
C ARG A 177 -0.77 12.02 -14.06
N SER A 178 -1.97 11.54 -14.38
CA SER A 178 -2.40 10.19 -14.02
C SER A 178 -1.80 9.15 -14.95
N LEU A 179 -1.49 7.96 -14.43
CA LEU A 179 -1.03 6.82 -15.22
C LEU A 179 -2.05 6.44 -16.30
N THR A 180 -3.33 6.43 -15.94
CA THR A 180 -4.42 6.06 -16.83
C THR A 180 -4.55 6.99 -18.03
N GLU A 181 -4.37 8.31 -17.84
CA GLU A 181 -4.37 9.27 -18.95
C GLU A 181 -3.19 9.03 -19.90
N LEU A 182 -1.99 8.80 -19.35
CA LEU A 182 -0.80 8.56 -20.15
C LEU A 182 -0.91 7.29 -21.00
N LEU A 183 -1.47 6.22 -20.44
CA LEU A 183 -1.67 4.97 -21.17
C LEU A 183 -2.73 5.11 -22.29
N LYS A 184 -3.81 5.86 -22.06
CA LYS A 184 -4.86 6.10 -23.08
C LYS A 184 -4.35 6.90 -24.26
N ASN A 185 -3.43 7.83 -24.05
CA ASN A 185 -2.89 8.68 -25.12
C ASN A 185 -1.92 7.93 -26.06
N ARG A 186 -1.59 6.67 -25.75
CA ARG A 186 -0.74 5.79 -26.59
C ARG A 186 -1.49 4.66 -27.29
N ALA A 187 -2.71 4.38 -26.89
CA ALA A 187 -3.57 3.39 -27.55
C ALA A 187 -4.29 4.03 -28.76
#